data_27c16c377b972772fa638ef158b696b3
#
_entry.id   27c16c377b972772fa638ef158b696b3
#
_cell.length_a   1.000
_cell.length_b   1.000
_cell.length_c   1.000
_cell.angle_alpha   90.00
_cell.angle_beta   90.00
_cell.angle_gamma   90.00
#
_symmetry.space_group_name_H-M   'P 1'
#
loop_
_entity.id
_entity.type
_entity.pdbx_description
1 polymer ?
#
loop_
_entity_poly.entity_id
_entity_poly.type
_entity_poly.pdbx_seq_one_letter_code
_entity_poly.pdbx_strand_id
1 'polypeptide(L)'
;MTTAPEIRKGGRTNAAAQAAVDRVLDRHAWLVFAAFASVCLVSLLVRARAKPFWHDEIYTILHAGLPTFGTMWRAGVDGFDLSPPLNTWLTRAVHAVVGVGHVSTRVPPMVGYMTMTVVVFSLLKSRANTVTALSGALLPCFTAAYRYSYEARGYGLMVGLFAVALYAWSQAARDRNRAFHVAVLAATLAGSVWNHYYGVLVFVPIAVGEGVRSLQRRRIDVGILGAFFAAALAIVPIYPLAAAARTQSESFWSRASMADVGTTYQFVFAPLVERDVAYVAIAVGALAFFARASKSDRRLARGVPLYEFTAGLVALLIPVLGVALGVVLTGVFVPRYAISAVLAPSLVVPLIVWQRHTRGGVAELLLCGFLLFAFARSMGPSLLSRPVFVDPYLSKPLLQSAVTTGAGVISSSSLQFLQLWYYTPNSLKGRIRYLADVENARRFMASDTIDRGYLALHRWTTVPIEPYESFVAGHREFRVHEAGSGWLLRKLDEIGASKMDLGRGPGERLLLVQLPGEPPNR
;
A
#
# COMPACT_ATOMS: atom_id res chain seq x y z
N MET A 1 1.93 63.99 20.44
CA MET A 1 0.61 64.09 19.82
C MET A 1 0.38 62.93 18.92
N THR A 2 -0.56 62.11 19.36
CA THR A 2 -1.57 61.36 18.58
C THR A 2 -1.19 60.79 17.18
N THR A 3 -0.94 59.49 17.12
CA THR A 3 -1.49 58.59 16.07
C THR A 3 -1.29 57.13 16.49
N ALA A 4 -2.27 56.54 17.13
CA ALA A 4 -2.41 55.11 17.25
C ALA A 4 -3.87 54.74 17.51
N PRO A 5 -4.70 54.58 16.46
CA PRO A 5 -5.79 53.61 16.49
C PRO A 5 -6.02 52.79 15.23
N GLU A 6 -5.27 52.92 14.11
CA GLU A 6 -5.63 52.26 12.85
C GLU A 6 -5.23 50.77 12.77
N ILE A 7 -4.18 50.33 13.47
CA ILE A 7 -3.72 48.94 13.40
C ILE A 7 -4.68 47.93 14.08
N ARG A 8 -5.54 48.40 15.01
CA ARG A 8 -6.52 47.51 15.68
C ARG A 8 -7.80 47.24 14.88
N LYS A 9 -8.16 48.05 13.90
CA LYS A 9 -9.38 47.82 13.08
C LYS A 9 -9.23 46.75 12.05
N GLY A 10 -8.08 46.60 11.37
CA GLY A 10 -7.82 45.59 10.38
C GLY A 10 -7.85 44.16 10.91
N GLY A 11 -7.41 43.91 12.14
CA GLY A 11 -7.43 42.58 12.75
C GLY A 11 -8.84 42.09 13.14
N ARG A 12 -9.77 42.98 13.43
CA ARG A 12 -11.17 42.61 13.75
C ARG A 12 -12.01 42.28 12.51
N THR A 13 -11.79 42.98 11.41
CA THR A 13 -12.49 42.72 10.13
C THR A 13 -12.07 41.39 9.53
N ASN A 14 -10.80 41.05 9.58
CA ASN A 14 -10.30 39.77 9.09
C ASN A 14 -10.80 38.58 9.93
N ALA A 15 -10.87 38.70 11.24
CA ALA A 15 -11.42 37.65 12.10
C ALA A 15 -12.92 37.42 11.91
N ALA A 16 -13.69 38.48 11.63
CA ALA A 16 -15.12 38.35 11.34
C ALA A 16 -15.39 37.71 9.96
N ALA A 17 -14.61 38.07 8.94
CA ALA A 17 -14.69 37.46 7.62
C ALA A 17 -14.33 35.97 7.67
N GLN A 18 -13.26 35.62 8.38
CA GLN A 18 -12.85 34.23 8.61
C GLN A 18 -13.96 33.41 9.29
N ALA A 19 -14.52 33.93 10.39
CA ALA A 19 -15.60 33.24 11.09
C ALA A 19 -16.88 33.09 10.24
N ALA A 20 -17.10 33.94 9.23
CA ALA A 20 -18.18 33.79 8.27
C ALA A 20 -17.87 32.65 7.29
N VAL A 21 -16.66 32.59 6.75
CA VAL A 21 -16.22 31.50 5.85
C VAL A 21 -16.28 30.15 6.57
N ASP A 22 -15.77 30.06 7.79
CA ASP A 22 -15.80 28.82 8.58
C ASP A 22 -17.24 28.34 8.82
N ARG A 23 -18.16 29.25 9.15
CA ARG A 23 -19.59 28.90 9.31
C ARG A 23 -20.23 28.35 8.02
N VAL A 24 -19.94 28.93 6.88
CA VAL A 24 -20.45 28.46 5.60
C VAL A 24 -19.87 27.08 5.25
N LEU A 25 -18.56 26.90 5.39
CA LEU A 25 -17.90 25.63 5.14
C LEU A 25 -18.39 24.53 6.11
N ASP A 26 -18.57 24.88 7.39
CA ASP A 26 -19.06 23.95 8.40
C ASP A 26 -20.51 23.52 8.16
N ARG A 27 -21.34 24.42 7.65
CA ARG A 27 -22.71 24.10 7.26
C ARG A 27 -22.77 23.13 6.08
N HIS A 28 -21.80 23.19 5.16
CA HIS A 28 -21.74 22.37 3.94
C HIS A 28 -20.58 21.38 3.97
N ALA A 29 -20.09 21.00 5.15
CA ALA A 29 -18.88 20.20 5.32
C ALA A 29 -18.88 18.90 4.50
N TRP A 30 -19.99 18.17 4.50
CA TRP A 30 -20.11 16.91 3.76
C TRP A 30 -20.22 17.11 2.25
N LEU A 31 -20.74 18.24 1.76
CA LEU A 31 -20.72 18.57 0.34
C LEU A 31 -19.30 18.88 -0.14
N VAL A 32 -18.54 19.64 0.65
CA VAL A 32 -17.13 19.94 0.37
C VAL A 32 -16.31 18.64 0.35
N PHE A 33 -16.52 17.79 1.34
CA PHE A 33 -15.86 16.47 1.38
C PHE A 33 -16.28 15.59 0.19
N ALA A 34 -17.57 15.53 -0.14
CA ALA A 34 -18.08 14.73 -1.25
C ALA A 34 -17.47 15.18 -2.59
N ALA A 35 -17.32 16.49 -2.82
CA ALA A 35 -16.64 17.00 -4.00
C ALA A 35 -15.19 16.52 -4.09
N PHE A 36 -14.42 16.64 -3.00
CA PHE A 36 -13.06 16.11 -2.92
C PHE A 36 -13.02 14.59 -3.14
N ALA A 37 -13.86 13.84 -2.42
CA ALA A 37 -13.91 12.38 -2.50
C ALA A 37 -14.27 11.88 -3.90
N SER A 38 -15.18 12.57 -4.60
CA SER A 38 -15.54 12.25 -5.98
C SER A 38 -14.37 12.45 -6.94
N VAL A 39 -13.65 13.56 -6.86
CA VAL A 39 -12.44 13.80 -7.68
C VAL A 39 -11.37 12.75 -7.38
N CYS A 40 -11.14 12.44 -6.09
CA CYS A 40 -10.21 11.42 -5.66
C CYS A 40 -10.59 10.04 -6.25
N LEU A 41 -11.85 9.63 -6.11
CA LEU A 41 -12.35 8.35 -6.62
C LEU A 41 -12.21 8.26 -8.14
N VAL A 42 -12.61 9.31 -8.89
CA VAL A 42 -12.44 9.34 -10.34
C VAL A 42 -10.98 9.20 -10.73
N SER A 43 -10.07 9.89 -10.02
CA SER A 43 -8.62 9.74 -10.25
C SER A 43 -8.13 8.32 -10.00
N LEU A 44 -8.60 7.65 -8.94
CA LEU A 44 -8.27 6.25 -8.66
C LEU A 44 -8.78 5.30 -9.77
N LEU A 45 -10.02 5.49 -10.23
CA LEU A 45 -10.62 4.68 -11.29
C LEU A 45 -9.86 4.82 -12.61
N VAL A 46 -9.50 6.05 -13.00
CA VAL A 46 -8.73 6.33 -14.22
C VAL A 46 -7.35 5.65 -14.15
N ARG A 47 -6.65 5.77 -13.03
CA ARG A 47 -5.34 5.14 -12.82
C ARG A 47 -5.44 3.62 -12.76
N ALA A 48 -6.44 3.09 -12.05
CA ALA A 48 -6.68 1.65 -11.96
C ALA A 48 -6.97 1.05 -13.34
N ARG A 49 -7.69 1.76 -14.21
CA ARG A 49 -7.99 1.30 -15.58
C ARG A 49 -6.76 1.30 -16.48
N ALA A 50 -5.91 2.31 -16.36
CA ALA A 50 -4.76 2.50 -17.24
C ALA A 50 -3.50 1.72 -16.83
N LYS A 51 -3.38 1.34 -15.55
CA LYS A 51 -2.21 0.61 -15.05
C LYS A 51 -2.34 -0.87 -15.37
N PRO A 52 -1.40 -1.49 -16.12
CA PRO A 52 -1.36 -2.94 -16.29
C PRO A 52 -1.14 -3.62 -14.93
N PHE A 53 -1.63 -4.87 -14.82
CA PHE A 53 -1.31 -5.69 -13.65
C PHE A 53 0.16 -6.07 -13.67
N TRP A 54 0.79 -5.99 -12.52
CA TRP A 54 2.14 -6.47 -12.33
C TRP A 54 2.15 -7.81 -11.57
N HIS A 55 3.31 -8.39 -11.42
CA HIS A 55 3.52 -9.71 -10.85
C HIS A 55 2.63 -10.04 -9.63
N ASP A 56 2.70 -9.25 -8.54
CA ASP A 56 1.95 -9.54 -7.31
C ASP A 56 0.42 -9.40 -7.50
N GLU A 57 -0.04 -8.52 -8.39
CA GLU A 57 -1.47 -8.37 -8.69
C GLU A 57 -2.01 -9.58 -9.45
N ILE A 58 -1.20 -10.17 -10.34
CA ILE A 58 -1.57 -11.38 -11.08
C ILE A 58 -1.65 -12.58 -10.13
N TYR A 59 -0.77 -12.67 -9.13
CA TYR A 59 -0.92 -13.66 -8.05
C TYR A 59 -2.27 -13.52 -7.34
N THR A 60 -2.68 -12.29 -7.01
CA THR A 60 -4.00 -12.04 -6.41
C THR A 60 -5.14 -12.50 -7.31
N ILE A 61 -5.06 -12.24 -8.65
CA ILE A 61 -6.07 -12.66 -9.62
C ILE A 61 -6.15 -14.19 -9.70
N LEU A 62 -5.02 -14.86 -9.85
CA LEU A 62 -4.95 -16.30 -9.96
C LEU A 62 -5.43 -17.00 -8.68
N HIS A 63 -5.05 -16.48 -7.52
CA HIS A 63 -5.50 -16.98 -6.22
C HIS A 63 -7.01 -16.79 -6.04
N ALA A 64 -7.54 -15.59 -6.34
CA ALA A 64 -8.97 -15.31 -6.29
C ALA A 64 -9.79 -16.15 -7.29
N GLY A 65 -9.17 -16.58 -8.39
CA GLY A 65 -9.75 -17.45 -9.42
C GLY A 65 -9.86 -18.93 -9.05
N LEU A 66 -9.24 -19.38 -7.96
CA LEU A 66 -9.33 -20.78 -7.52
C LEU A 66 -10.78 -21.18 -7.18
N PRO A 67 -11.19 -22.44 -7.33
CA PRO A 67 -12.60 -22.85 -7.32
C PRO A 67 -13.37 -22.49 -6.06
N THR A 68 -12.79 -22.66 -4.87
CA THR A 68 -13.45 -22.45 -3.58
C THR A 68 -12.56 -21.71 -2.58
N PHE A 69 -13.15 -21.13 -1.53
CA PHE A 69 -12.37 -20.56 -0.41
C PHE A 69 -11.48 -21.62 0.28
N GLY A 70 -11.94 -22.86 0.38
CA GLY A 70 -11.13 -23.96 0.91
C GLY A 70 -9.92 -24.30 0.03
N THR A 71 -10.07 -24.21 -1.30
CA THR A 71 -8.97 -24.37 -2.26
C THR A 71 -7.98 -23.22 -2.14
N MET A 72 -8.47 -21.98 -2.04
CA MET A 72 -7.63 -20.80 -1.81
C MET A 72 -6.83 -20.91 -0.50
N TRP A 73 -7.48 -21.38 0.57
CA TRP A 73 -6.81 -21.61 1.85
C TRP A 73 -5.66 -22.62 1.73
N ARG A 74 -5.94 -23.80 1.13
CA ARG A 74 -4.92 -24.84 0.93
C ARG A 74 -3.77 -24.36 0.06
N ALA A 75 -4.08 -23.66 -1.03
CA ALA A 75 -3.06 -23.06 -1.89
C ALA A 75 -2.17 -22.06 -1.11
N GLY A 76 -2.76 -21.25 -0.23
CA GLY A 76 -2.01 -20.35 0.65
C GLY A 76 -1.10 -21.09 1.63
N VAL A 77 -1.56 -22.18 2.23
CA VAL A 77 -0.72 -23.05 3.09
C VAL A 77 0.42 -23.70 2.32
N ASP A 78 0.21 -24.02 1.04
CA ASP A 78 1.25 -24.55 0.14
C ASP A 78 2.23 -23.47 -0.37
N GLY A 79 2.07 -22.21 0.08
CA GLY A 79 2.97 -21.11 -0.28
C GLY A 79 2.67 -20.44 -1.63
N PHE A 80 1.43 -20.59 -2.16
CA PHE A 80 0.99 -19.92 -3.38
C PHE A 80 1.07 -18.39 -3.28
N ASP A 81 0.52 -17.82 -2.20
CA ASP A 81 0.63 -16.40 -1.85
C ASP A 81 1.02 -16.28 -0.38
N LEU A 82 2.10 -15.56 -0.09
CA LEU A 82 2.61 -15.38 1.26
C LEU A 82 1.84 -14.31 2.06
N SER A 83 0.70 -13.85 1.54
CA SER A 83 -0.16 -12.86 2.19
C SER A 83 -1.37 -13.53 2.87
N PRO A 84 -1.88 -12.99 3.98
CA PRO A 84 -3.15 -13.43 4.56
C PRO A 84 -4.32 -13.23 3.59
N PRO A 85 -5.43 -13.97 3.74
CA PRO A 85 -6.40 -14.17 2.66
C PRO A 85 -7.44 -13.06 2.48
N LEU A 86 -7.61 -12.11 3.41
CA LEU A 86 -8.75 -11.19 3.41
C LEU A 86 -8.87 -10.39 2.11
N ASN A 87 -7.78 -9.77 1.64
CA ASN A 87 -7.80 -9.00 0.39
C ASN A 87 -8.18 -9.88 -0.80
N THR A 88 -7.64 -11.08 -0.88
CA THR A 88 -7.89 -12.02 -2.00
C THR A 88 -9.33 -12.56 -1.95
N TRP A 89 -9.87 -12.83 -0.77
CA TRP A 89 -11.27 -13.24 -0.59
C TRP A 89 -12.25 -12.14 -0.99
N LEU A 90 -11.96 -10.89 -0.62
CA LEU A 90 -12.76 -9.73 -1.06
C LEU A 90 -12.66 -9.53 -2.57
N THR A 91 -11.46 -9.70 -3.15
CA THR A 91 -11.27 -9.65 -4.61
C THR A 91 -12.09 -10.72 -5.31
N ARG A 92 -12.10 -11.96 -4.81
CA ARG A 92 -12.98 -13.02 -5.32
C ARG A 92 -14.45 -12.64 -5.26
N ALA A 93 -14.92 -12.08 -4.14
CA ALA A 93 -16.31 -11.66 -4.00
C ALA A 93 -16.68 -10.59 -5.04
N VAL A 94 -15.80 -9.61 -5.27
CA VAL A 94 -15.98 -8.60 -6.32
C VAL A 94 -15.99 -9.23 -7.72
N HIS A 95 -15.06 -10.15 -8.01
CA HIS A 95 -15.01 -10.86 -9.30
C HIS A 95 -16.26 -11.67 -9.56
N ALA A 96 -16.87 -12.26 -8.53
CA ALA A 96 -18.12 -13.03 -8.66
C ALA A 96 -19.31 -12.16 -9.09
N VAL A 97 -19.28 -10.85 -8.76
CA VAL A 97 -20.38 -9.91 -9.08
C VAL A 97 -20.15 -9.15 -10.38
N VAL A 98 -18.95 -8.65 -10.60
CA VAL A 98 -18.65 -7.73 -11.73
C VAL A 98 -17.63 -8.28 -12.71
N GLY A 99 -17.14 -9.51 -12.52
CA GLY A 99 -16.12 -10.13 -13.37
C GLY A 99 -14.71 -9.63 -13.11
N VAL A 100 -13.73 -10.26 -13.78
CA VAL A 100 -12.29 -9.93 -13.68
C VAL A 100 -11.96 -8.75 -14.59
N GLY A 101 -11.33 -7.72 -14.05
CA GLY A 101 -10.91 -6.53 -14.81
C GLY A 101 -9.99 -5.64 -13.99
N HIS A 102 -9.35 -4.67 -14.66
CA HIS A 102 -8.37 -3.78 -14.02
C HIS A 102 -8.93 -2.99 -12.83
N VAL A 103 -10.19 -2.56 -12.91
CA VAL A 103 -10.86 -1.84 -11.84
C VAL A 103 -11.39 -2.80 -10.78
N SER A 104 -12.14 -3.84 -11.20
CA SER A 104 -12.80 -4.78 -10.27
C SER A 104 -11.81 -5.48 -9.33
N THR A 105 -10.65 -5.89 -9.85
CA THR A 105 -9.58 -6.49 -9.04
C THR A 105 -9.02 -5.53 -7.98
N ARG A 106 -9.09 -4.22 -8.22
CA ARG A 106 -8.56 -3.17 -7.33
C ARG A 106 -9.62 -2.53 -6.43
N VAL A 107 -10.88 -2.99 -6.50
CA VAL A 107 -11.97 -2.47 -5.66
C VAL A 107 -11.66 -2.58 -4.16
N PRO A 108 -11.19 -3.72 -3.60
CA PRO A 108 -10.96 -3.82 -2.17
C PRO A 108 -9.96 -2.77 -1.64
N PRO A 109 -8.76 -2.58 -2.21
CA PRO A 109 -7.84 -1.53 -1.76
C PRO A 109 -8.38 -0.11 -2.01
N MET A 110 -9.12 0.15 -3.10
CA MET A 110 -9.75 1.45 -3.34
C MET A 110 -10.81 1.77 -2.29
N VAL A 111 -11.67 0.81 -1.96
CA VAL A 111 -12.68 0.96 -0.89
C VAL A 111 -12.01 1.23 0.45
N GLY A 112 -10.96 0.49 0.80
CA GLY A 112 -10.22 0.72 2.03
C GLY A 112 -9.64 2.13 2.11
N TYR A 113 -9.00 2.60 1.05
CA TYR A 113 -8.44 3.95 0.99
C TYR A 113 -9.52 5.04 1.10
N MET A 114 -10.63 4.91 0.38
CA MET A 114 -11.75 5.86 0.45
C MET A 114 -12.39 5.85 1.85
N THR A 115 -12.52 4.68 2.47
CA THR A 115 -12.97 4.55 3.87
C THR A 115 -12.04 5.32 4.81
N MET A 116 -10.72 5.20 4.64
CA MET A 116 -9.75 5.98 5.42
C MET A 116 -10.00 7.49 5.27
N THR A 117 -10.20 8.01 4.05
CA THR A 117 -10.42 9.44 3.85
C THR A 117 -11.70 9.94 4.51
N VAL A 118 -12.81 9.15 4.42
CA VAL A 118 -14.08 9.43 5.11
C VAL A 118 -13.88 9.47 6.62
N VAL A 119 -13.18 8.49 7.16
CA VAL A 119 -12.97 8.36 8.62
C VAL A 119 -12.06 9.46 9.15
N VAL A 120 -10.95 9.77 8.46
CA VAL A 120 -10.07 10.89 8.84
C VAL A 120 -10.83 12.21 8.85
N PHE A 121 -11.61 12.48 7.80
CA PHE A 121 -12.46 13.66 7.74
C PHE A 121 -13.45 13.70 8.92
N SER A 122 -14.16 12.60 9.19
CA SER A 122 -15.14 12.49 10.28
C SER A 122 -14.53 12.70 11.65
N LEU A 123 -13.37 12.08 11.91
CA LEU A 123 -12.64 12.23 13.18
C LEU A 123 -12.25 13.70 13.40
N LEU A 124 -11.60 14.32 12.42
CA LEU A 124 -11.13 15.69 12.52
C LEU A 124 -12.30 16.68 12.57
N LYS A 125 -13.36 16.47 11.78
CA LYS A 125 -14.57 17.31 11.81
C LYS A 125 -15.28 17.26 13.16
N SER A 126 -15.21 16.14 13.86
CA SER A 126 -15.77 16.02 15.22
C SER A 126 -14.95 16.75 16.29
N ARG A 127 -13.76 17.24 15.96
CA ARG A 127 -12.80 17.88 16.87
C ARG A 127 -12.46 19.31 16.50
N ALA A 128 -12.54 19.63 15.21
CA ALA A 128 -12.13 20.91 14.63
C ALA A 128 -13.14 21.35 13.55
N ASN A 129 -12.73 22.30 12.71
CA ASN A 129 -13.54 22.84 11.62
C ASN A 129 -13.36 22.00 10.31
N THR A 130 -14.13 22.36 9.29
CA THR A 130 -14.12 21.68 7.98
C THR A 130 -12.78 21.82 7.24
N VAL A 131 -12.11 22.96 7.37
CA VAL A 131 -10.81 23.22 6.73
C VAL A 131 -9.74 22.26 7.26
N THR A 132 -9.68 22.10 8.58
CA THR A 132 -8.79 21.14 9.26
C THR A 132 -9.11 19.70 8.85
N ALA A 133 -10.40 19.34 8.80
CA ALA A 133 -10.83 18.00 8.42
C ALA A 133 -10.48 17.69 6.95
N LEU A 134 -10.68 18.65 6.05
CA LEU A 134 -10.32 18.49 4.63
C LEU A 134 -8.80 18.36 4.45
N SER A 135 -8.02 19.17 5.18
CA SER A 135 -6.55 19.07 5.15
C SER A 135 -6.07 17.66 5.53
N GLY A 136 -6.67 17.07 6.58
CA GLY A 136 -6.33 15.69 6.97
C GLY A 136 -6.70 14.65 5.93
N ALA A 137 -7.87 14.80 5.27
CA ALA A 137 -8.30 13.90 4.22
C ALA A 137 -7.46 14.03 2.93
N LEU A 138 -6.89 15.20 2.65
CA LEU A 138 -6.01 15.46 1.51
C LEU A 138 -4.61 14.88 1.68
N LEU A 139 -4.05 14.89 2.90
CA LEU A 139 -2.66 14.48 3.16
C LEU A 139 -2.31 13.07 2.63
N PRO A 140 -3.13 12.03 2.79
CA PRO A 140 -2.84 10.70 2.24
C PRO A 140 -2.65 10.67 0.72
N CYS A 141 -3.23 11.64 -0.02
CA CYS A 141 -3.09 11.72 -1.47
C CYS A 141 -1.63 11.97 -1.93
N PHE A 142 -0.77 12.47 -1.02
CA PHE A 142 0.64 12.77 -1.26
C PHE A 142 1.58 11.76 -0.62
N THR A 143 1.11 10.59 -0.30
CA THR A 143 1.88 9.51 0.32
C THR A 143 1.84 8.25 -0.53
N ALA A 144 2.64 7.25 -0.17
CA ALA A 144 2.57 5.95 -0.82
C ALA A 144 1.17 5.32 -0.76
N ALA A 145 0.34 5.66 0.24
CA ALA A 145 -1.01 5.11 0.37
C ALA A 145 -1.88 5.39 -0.87
N TYR A 146 -1.74 6.55 -1.52
CA TYR A 146 -2.47 6.85 -2.74
C TYR A 146 -2.06 5.93 -3.89
N ARG A 147 -0.76 5.68 -4.08
CA ARG A 147 -0.26 4.77 -5.12
C ARG A 147 -0.75 3.34 -4.88
N TYR A 148 -0.69 2.87 -3.64
CA TYR A 148 -1.10 1.52 -3.27
C TYR A 148 -2.61 1.32 -3.16
N SER A 149 -3.42 2.39 -3.22
CA SER A 149 -4.88 2.27 -3.24
C SER A 149 -5.44 1.72 -4.55
N TYR A 150 -4.72 1.87 -5.67
CA TYR A 150 -5.07 1.28 -6.97
C TYR A 150 -4.10 0.16 -7.39
N GLU A 151 -3.60 -0.59 -6.43
CA GLU A 151 -2.91 -1.87 -6.61
C GLU A 151 -3.73 -2.98 -5.95
N ALA A 152 -3.88 -4.13 -6.63
CA ALA A 152 -4.69 -5.25 -6.13
C ALA A 152 -3.97 -6.01 -4.99
N ARG A 153 -3.46 -5.27 -4.02
CA ARG A 153 -2.79 -5.76 -2.79
C ARG A 153 -3.43 -5.13 -1.57
N GLY A 154 -3.34 -5.78 -0.42
CA GLY A 154 -4.05 -5.39 0.80
C GLY A 154 -3.69 -4.03 1.43
N TYR A 155 -2.80 -3.23 0.84
CA TYR A 155 -2.28 -2.01 1.48
C TYR A 155 -3.34 -0.91 1.62
N GLY A 156 -4.14 -0.67 0.57
CA GLY A 156 -5.25 0.29 0.66
C GLY A 156 -6.33 -0.15 1.66
N LEU A 157 -6.60 -1.46 1.73
CA LEU A 157 -7.53 -2.02 2.71
C LEU A 157 -6.99 -1.87 4.13
N MET A 158 -5.68 -2.05 4.36
CA MET A 158 -5.04 -1.93 5.66
C MET A 158 -5.19 -0.52 6.26
N VAL A 159 -4.98 0.54 5.47
CA VAL A 159 -5.15 1.92 5.97
C VAL A 159 -6.63 2.21 6.31
N GLY A 160 -7.57 1.62 5.56
CA GLY A 160 -9.01 1.71 5.86
C GLY A 160 -9.37 1.02 7.18
N LEU A 161 -8.91 -0.22 7.37
CA LEU A 161 -9.14 -0.98 8.59
C LEU A 161 -8.57 -0.26 9.83
N PHE A 162 -7.35 0.29 9.71
CA PHE A 162 -6.76 1.07 10.80
C PHE A 162 -7.55 2.34 11.11
N ALA A 163 -7.97 3.08 10.10
CA ALA A 163 -8.80 4.27 10.31
C ALA A 163 -10.11 3.92 11.02
N VAL A 164 -10.80 2.85 10.59
CA VAL A 164 -12.03 2.39 11.24
C VAL A 164 -11.78 1.93 12.67
N ALA A 165 -10.67 1.22 12.94
CA ALA A 165 -10.28 0.82 14.28
C ALA A 165 -10.08 2.04 15.21
N LEU A 166 -9.36 3.08 14.75
CA LEU A 166 -9.19 4.34 15.49
C LEU A 166 -10.52 5.04 15.74
N TYR A 167 -11.41 5.08 14.74
CA TYR A 167 -12.73 5.67 14.87
C TYR A 167 -13.59 4.91 15.88
N ALA A 168 -13.67 3.60 15.74
CA ALA A 168 -14.44 2.74 16.62
C ALA A 168 -13.96 2.85 18.08
N TRP A 169 -12.64 2.83 18.30
CA TRP A 169 -12.05 3.06 19.61
C TRP A 169 -12.42 4.44 20.16
N SER A 170 -12.29 5.50 19.35
CA SER A 170 -12.66 6.86 19.76
C SER A 170 -14.13 6.99 20.16
N GLN A 171 -15.07 6.34 19.43
CA GLN A 171 -16.49 6.36 19.76
C GLN A 171 -16.80 5.52 21.02
N ALA A 172 -16.20 4.32 21.13
CA ALA A 172 -16.32 3.48 22.33
C ALA A 172 -15.79 4.17 23.58
N ALA A 173 -14.67 4.92 23.45
CA ALA A 173 -14.10 5.70 24.53
C ALA A 173 -15.01 6.84 25.03
N ARG A 174 -15.93 7.30 24.18
CA ARG A 174 -16.94 8.34 24.48
C ARG A 174 -18.31 7.77 24.85
N ASP A 175 -18.40 6.47 25.00
CA ASP A 175 -19.63 5.75 25.36
C ASP A 175 -20.77 5.88 24.33
N ARG A 176 -20.43 6.14 23.06
CA ARG A 176 -21.41 6.23 21.97
C ARG A 176 -21.61 4.85 21.34
N ASN A 177 -22.84 4.33 21.38
CA ASN A 177 -23.15 2.98 20.86
C ASN A 177 -22.01 1.98 21.15
N ARG A 178 -21.59 1.98 22.42
CA ARG A 178 -20.34 1.37 22.88
C ARG A 178 -20.16 -0.06 22.44
N ALA A 179 -21.19 -0.93 22.64
CA ALA A 179 -21.11 -2.34 22.29
C ALA A 179 -20.82 -2.54 20.79
N PHE A 180 -21.51 -1.79 19.94
CA PHE A 180 -21.27 -1.80 18.50
C PHE A 180 -19.83 -1.41 18.15
N HIS A 181 -19.33 -0.29 18.70
CA HIS A 181 -17.99 0.19 18.38
C HIS A 181 -16.89 -0.70 18.97
N VAL A 182 -17.09 -1.35 20.11
CA VAL A 182 -16.19 -2.36 20.65
C VAL A 182 -16.13 -3.58 19.72
N ALA A 183 -17.27 -4.04 19.19
CA ALA A 183 -17.30 -5.13 18.21
C ALA A 183 -16.62 -4.75 16.90
N VAL A 184 -16.85 -3.53 16.38
CA VAL A 184 -16.17 -3.01 15.18
C VAL A 184 -14.66 -2.88 15.41
N LEU A 185 -14.23 -2.44 16.59
CA LEU A 185 -12.81 -2.39 16.97
C LEU A 185 -12.18 -3.78 16.90
N ALA A 186 -12.80 -4.79 17.53
CA ALA A 186 -12.31 -6.16 17.50
C ALA A 186 -12.22 -6.69 16.06
N ALA A 187 -13.28 -6.51 15.27
CA ALA A 187 -13.34 -6.98 13.89
C ALA A 187 -12.29 -6.31 12.99
N THR A 188 -12.06 -5.00 13.14
CA THR A 188 -11.07 -4.27 12.31
C THR A 188 -9.63 -4.53 12.74
N LEU A 189 -9.37 -4.74 14.01
CA LEU A 189 -8.05 -5.19 14.49
C LEU A 189 -7.73 -6.60 13.96
N ALA A 190 -8.64 -7.56 14.09
CA ALA A 190 -8.48 -8.89 13.51
C ALA A 190 -8.33 -8.80 11.98
N GLY A 191 -9.21 -8.07 11.32
CA GLY A 191 -9.20 -7.87 9.87
C GLY A 191 -7.89 -7.26 9.37
N SER A 192 -7.22 -6.40 10.15
CA SER A 192 -5.91 -5.84 9.78
C SER A 192 -4.86 -6.94 9.64
N VAL A 193 -4.84 -7.93 10.53
CA VAL A 193 -3.89 -9.06 10.47
C VAL A 193 -4.32 -10.09 9.41
N TRP A 194 -5.62 -10.35 9.26
CA TRP A 194 -6.15 -11.19 8.17
C TRP A 194 -5.90 -10.59 6.77
N ASN A 195 -5.65 -9.29 6.71
CA ASN A 195 -5.30 -8.59 5.48
C ASN A 195 -3.78 -8.57 5.22
N HIS A 196 -2.98 -8.42 6.27
CA HIS A 196 -1.52 -8.39 6.20
C HIS A 196 -0.91 -8.70 7.56
N TYR A 197 0.11 -9.58 7.65
CA TYR A 197 0.73 -9.94 8.95
C TYR A 197 1.21 -8.73 9.74
N TYR A 198 1.79 -7.73 9.08
CA TYR A 198 2.17 -6.46 9.70
C TYR A 198 0.98 -5.57 10.13
N GLY A 199 -0.26 -5.99 9.88
CA GLY A 199 -1.47 -5.40 10.44
C GLY A 199 -1.50 -5.43 11.96
N VAL A 200 -0.72 -6.29 12.61
CA VAL A 200 -0.51 -6.29 14.07
C VAL A 200 0.02 -4.95 14.59
N LEU A 201 0.75 -4.18 13.80
CA LEU A 201 1.27 -2.87 14.17
C LEU A 201 0.17 -1.84 14.44
N VAL A 202 -1.03 -2.02 13.88
CA VAL A 202 -2.20 -1.16 14.12
C VAL A 202 -2.68 -1.21 15.58
N PHE A 203 -2.41 -2.31 16.28
CA PHE A 203 -2.76 -2.46 17.69
C PHE A 203 -2.00 -1.47 18.58
N VAL A 204 -0.73 -1.19 18.27
CA VAL A 204 0.17 -0.43 19.14
C VAL A 204 -0.30 1.01 19.38
N PRO A 205 -0.64 1.83 18.36
CA PRO A 205 -1.15 3.19 18.59
C PRO A 205 -2.40 3.22 19.45
N ILE A 206 -3.33 2.28 19.22
CA ILE A 206 -4.59 2.23 19.96
C ILE A 206 -4.35 1.75 21.39
N ALA A 207 -3.49 0.76 21.60
CA ALA A 207 -3.14 0.24 22.93
C ALA A 207 -2.46 1.33 23.78
N VAL A 208 -1.52 2.07 23.20
CA VAL A 208 -0.84 3.17 23.92
C VAL A 208 -1.83 4.30 24.23
N GLY A 209 -2.68 4.68 23.26
CA GLY A 209 -3.75 5.65 23.50
C GLY A 209 -4.70 5.22 24.62
N GLU A 210 -5.13 3.94 24.63
CA GLU A 210 -5.99 3.40 25.70
C GLU A 210 -5.25 3.35 27.04
N GLY A 211 -3.95 3.04 27.03
CA GLY A 211 -3.12 3.12 28.23
C GLY A 211 -3.11 4.52 28.84
N VAL A 212 -2.90 5.56 28.02
CA VAL A 212 -2.98 6.97 28.47
C VAL A 212 -4.37 7.29 29.02
N ARG A 213 -5.43 6.86 28.33
CA ARG A 213 -6.81 7.07 28.77
C ARG A 213 -7.10 6.37 30.11
N SER A 214 -6.64 5.12 30.26
CA SER A 214 -6.79 4.34 31.50
C SER A 214 -6.08 5.01 32.68
N LEU A 215 -4.86 5.53 32.47
CA LEU A 215 -4.11 6.29 33.46
C LEU A 215 -4.84 7.58 33.88
N GLN A 216 -5.35 8.35 32.91
CA GLN A 216 -6.12 9.57 33.17
C GLN A 216 -7.39 9.30 33.98
N ARG A 217 -8.06 8.19 33.71
CA ARG A 217 -9.32 7.79 34.39
C ARG A 217 -9.08 6.96 35.65
N ARG A 218 -7.83 6.54 35.90
CA ARG A 218 -7.48 5.57 36.96
C ARG A 218 -8.34 4.29 36.92
N ARG A 219 -8.77 3.89 35.73
CA ARG A 219 -9.64 2.75 35.53
C ARG A 219 -9.37 2.11 34.16
N ILE A 220 -9.18 0.80 34.16
CA ILE A 220 -9.03 -0.03 32.97
C ILE A 220 -10.40 -0.21 32.30
N ASP A 221 -10.43 -0.16 30.99
CA ASP A 221 -11.60 -0.39 30.18
C ASP A 221 -11.67 -1.85 29.71
N VAL A 222 -12.40 -2.69 30.48
CA VAL A 222 -12.51 -4.13 30.22
C VAL A 222 -13.12 -4.42 28.82
N GLY A 223 -14.06 -3.57 28.35
CA GLY A 223 -14.66 -3.77 27.03
C GLY A 223 -13.65 -3.58 25.90
N ILE A 224 -12.79 -2.57 25.99
CA ILE A 224 -11.73 -2.33 25.01
C ILE A 224 -10.65 -3.42 25.09
N LEU A 225 -10.24 -3.84 26.31
CA LEU A 225 -9.35 -5.00 26.47
C LEU A 225 -9.96 -6.26 25.88
N GLY A 226 -11.27 -6.49 26.08
CA GLY A 226 -12.00 -7.59 25.48
C GLY A 226 -11.96 -7.57 23.95
N ALA A 227 -12.02 -6.37 23.32
CA ALA A 227 -11.86 -6.25 21.86
C ALA A 227 -10.46 -6.66 21.39
N PHE A 228 -9.39 -6.25 22.10
CA PHE A 228 -8.03 -6.68 21.80
C PHE A 228 -7.86 -8.19 21.94
N PHE A 229 -8.41 -8.77 23.01
CA PHE A 229 -8.36 -10.21 23.25
C PHE A 229 -9.14 -11.00 22.17
N ALA A 230 -10.35 -10.55 21.83
CA ALA A 230 -11.15 -11.16 20.76
C ALA A 230 -10.44 -11.08 19.40
N ALA A 231 -9.79 -9.95 19.10
CA ALA A 231 -8.99 -9.80 17.89
C ALA A 231 -7.77 -10.74 17.89
N ALA A 232 -7.09 -10.91 19.02
CA ALA A 232 -5.96 -11.83 19.16
C ALA A 232 -6.41 -13.30 18.95
N LEU A 233 -7.55 -13.70 19.52
CA LEU A 233 -8.11 -15.04 19.27
C LEU A 233 -8.48 -15.25 17.80
N ALA A 234 -9.06 -14.24 17.14
CA ALA A 234 -9.43 -14.32 15.73
C ALA A 234 -8.23 -14.43 14.78
N ILE A 235 -7.01 -14.16 15.25
CA ILE A 235 -5.76 -14.32 14.47
C ILE A 235 -5.26 -15.76 14.49
N VAL A 236 -5.56 -16.53 15.53
CA VAL A 236 -5.06 -17.91 15.70
C VAL A 236 -5.27 -18.80 14.46
N PRO A 237 -6.45 -18.78 13.79
CA PRO A 237 -6.68 -19.62 12.62
C PRO A 237 -5.71 -19.37 11.44
N ILE A 238 -5.11 -18.19 11.29
CA ILE A 238 -4.18 -17.91 10.19
C ILE A 238 -2.74 -18.37 10.46
N TYR A 239 -2.49 -18.99 11.64
CA TYR A 239 -1.16 -19.49 11.99
C TYR A 239 -0.55 -20.43 10.93
N PRO A 240 -1.27 -21.38 10.31
CA PRO A 240 -0.70 -22.26 9.27
C PRO A 240 -0.16 -21.48 8.07
N LEU A 241 -0.86 -20.40 7.64
CA LEU A 241 -0.40 -19.51 6.56
C LEU A 241 0.87 -18.74 6.97
N ALA A 242 0.90 -18.23 8.20
CA ALA A 242 2.06 -17.52 8.73
C ALA A 242 3.27 -18.45 8.87
N ALA A 243 3.06 -19.69 9.29
CA ALA A 243 4.11 -20.71 9.36
C ALA A 243 4.67 -21.04 7.96
N ALA A 244 3.80 -21.21 6.96
CA ALA A 244 4.22 -21.42 5.57
C ALA A 244 5.02 -20.23 5.02
N ALA A 245 4.59 -19.00 5.29
CA ALA A 245 5.34 -17.80 4.88
C ALA A 245 6.73 -17.73 5.56
N ARG A 246 6.82 -18.15 6.84
CA ARG A 246 8.08 -18.15 7.59
C ARG A 246 9.13 -19.11 7.01
N THR A 247 8.75 -20.24 6.40
CA THR A 247 9.70 -21.17 5.79
C THR A 247 10.49 -20.55 4.62
N GLN A 248 9.98 -19.46 4.05
CA GLN A 248 10.61 -18.75 2.95
C GLN A 248 11.39 -17.50 3.39
N SER A 249 11.43 -17.18 4.69
CA SER A 249 12.03 -15.95 5.19
C SER A 249 13.56 -15.88 5.03
N GLU A 250 14.26 -17.01 5.10
CA GLU A 250 15.73 -17.05 5.01
C GLU A 250 16.28 -16.64 3.64
N SER A 251 15.55 -16.92 2.58
CA SER A 251 15.90 -16.62 1.19
C SER A 251 15.03 -15.53 0.57
N PHE A 252 14.27 -14.82 1.40
CA PHE A 252 13.42 -13.72 0.93
C PHE A 252 14.26 -12.56 0.38
N TRP A 253 13.83 -11.96 -0.71
CA TRP A 253 14.55 -10.90 -1.44
C TRP A 253 14.79 -9.61 -0.63
N SER A 254 14.01 -9.36 0.43
CA SER A 254 14.13 -8.18 1.30
C SER A 254 14.28 -8.61 2.75
N ARG A 255 15.52 -8.72 3.21
CA ARG A 255 15.83 -8.99 4.61
C ARG A 255 15.71 -7.72 5.43
N ALA A 256 15.14 -7.84 6.63
CA ALA A 256 14.97 -6.70 7.52
C ALA A 256 16.31 -6.23 8.10
N SER A 257 16.56 -4.93 8.07
CA SER A 257 17.71 -4.26 8.69
C SER A 257 17.29 -2.99 9.39
N MET A 258 17.90 -2.65 10.53
CA MET A 258 17.63 -1.36 11.20
C MET A 258 17.99 -0.14 10.32
N ALA A 259 18.87 -0.32 9.33
CA ALA A 259 19.15 0.71 8.32
C ALA A 259 17.94 1.06 7.44
N ASP A 260 16.93 0.17 7.36
CA ASP A 260 15.74 0.39 6.56
C ASP A 260 14.74 1.39 7.16
N VAL A 261 14.95 1.83 8.40
CA VAL A 261 14.05 2.81 9.05
C VAL A 261 13.96 4.10 8.24
N GLY A 262 15.10 4.69 7.88
CA GLY A 262 15.15 5.93 7.10
C GLY A 262 14.51 5.78 5.73
N THR A 263 14.86 4.73 5.01
CA THR A 263 14.30 4.41 3.67
C THR A 263 12.81 4.11 3.75
N THR A 264 12.32 3.55 4.85
CA THR A 264 10.89 3.30 5.07
C THR A 264 10.12 4.61 5.23
N TYR A 265 10.63 5.57 6.01
CA TYR A 265 10.01 6.89 6.11
C TYR A 265 10.00 7.60 4.76
N GLN A 266 11.13 7.59 4.05
CA GLN A 266 11.21 8.14 2.70
C GLN A 266 10.18 7.49 1.78
N PHE A 267 10.09 6.16 1.74
CA PHE A 267 9.14 5.45 0.90
C PHE A 267 7.68 5.80 1.22
N VAL A 268 7.31 5.76 2.50
CA VAL A 268 5.91 6.01 2.92
C VAL A 268 5.49 7.43 2.61
N PHE A 269 6.41 8.41 2.75
CA PHE A 269 6.14 9.84 2.60
C PHE A 269 6.82 10.46 1.36
N ALA A 270 7.47 9.67 0.49
CA ALA A 270 8.24 10.13 -0.67
C ALA A 270 7.52 11.13 -1.58
N PRO A 271 6.24 10.95 -1.92
CA PRO A 271 5.55 11.93 -2.76
C PRO A 271 5.46 13.33 -2.12
N LEU A 272 5.51 13.40 -0.77
CA LEU A 272 5.61 14.68 -0.04
C LEU A 272 7.04 15.23 -0.06
N VAL A 273 8.05 14.34 -0.15
CA VAL A 273 9.46 14.69 0.02
C VAL A 273 10.17 14.93 -1.31
N GLU A 274 9.96 14.12 -2.33
CA GLU A 274 10.77 14.12 -3.56
C GLU A 274 10.46 15.27 -4.54
N ARG A 275 9.24 15.77 -4.58
CA ARG A 275 8.85 16.84 -5.53
C ARG A 275 8.79 18.22 -4.89
N ASP A 276 8.63 18.28 -3.59
CA ASP A 276 8.25 19.52 -2.92
C ASP A 276 8.95 19.70 -1.55
N VAL A 277 10.15 19.09 -1.35
CA VAL A 277 10.96 19.29 -0.12
C VAL A 277 11.11 20.79 0.17
N ALA A 278 11.33 21.61 -0.86
CA ALA A 278 11.39 23.05 -0.72
C ALA A 278 10.05 23.64 -0.25
N TYR A 279 8.92 23.17 -0.79
CA TYR A 279 7.59 23.68 -0.40
C TYR A 279 7.16 23.15 0.96
N VAL A 280 7.46 21.90 1.29
CA VAL A 280 7.20 21.35 2.63
C VAL A 280 8.11 22.02 3.65
N ALA A 281 9.39 22.25 3.32
CA ALA A 281 10.30 23.00 4.19
C ALA A 281 9.84 24.45 4.37
N ILE A 282 9.36 25.11 3.31
CA ILE A 282 8.78 26.46 3.37
C ILE A 282 7.48 26.44 4.20
N ALA A 283 6.57 25.47 3.97
CA ALA A 283 5.34 25.35 4.73
C ALA A 283 5.61 25.02 6.21
N VAL A 284 6.51 24.08 6.50
CA VAL A 284 6.94 23.75 7.87
C VAL A 284 7.70 24.91 8.48
N GLY A 285 8.56 25.59 7.74
CA GLY A 285 9.28 26.81 8.16
C GLY A 285 8.34 27.98 8.44
N ALA A 286 7.36 28.21 7.57
CA ALA A 286 6.31 29.20 7.80
C ALA A 286 5.43 28.83 9.01
N LEU A 287 5.02 27.57 9.14
CA LEU A 287 4.30 27.04 10.30
C LEU A 287 5.12 27.19 11.59
N ALA A 288 6.44 26.89 11.55
CA ALA A 288 7.34 27.08 12.69
C ALA A 288 7.56 28.55 13.02
N PHE A 289 7.64 29.43 12.03
CA PHE A 289 7.74 30.89 12.21
C PHE A 289 6.48 31.45 12.86
N PHE A 290 5.30 31.11 12.35
CA PHE A 290 4.02 31.50 12.96
C PHE A 290 3.81 30.85 14.32
N ALA A 291 4.36 29.65 14.56
CA ALA A 291 4.34 28.99 15.87
C ALA A 291 5.20 29.70 16.94
N ARG A 292 6.36 30.24 16.55
CA ARG A 292 7.23 31.02 17.44
C ARG A 292 6.64 32.38 17.82
N ALA A 293 5.84 32.98 16.94
CA ALA A 293 5.19 34.26 17.19
C ALA A 293 4.10 34.21 18.25
N SER A 294 3.68 33.02 18.70
CA SER A 294 2.62 32.82 19.71
C SER A 294 3.13 32.20 21.01
N LYS A 295 4.00 32.93 21.74
CA LYS A 295 4.45 32.49 23.07
C LYS A 295 3.41 32.69 24.20
N SER A 296 2.19 33.09 23.89
CA SER A 296 1.27 33.63 24.91
C SER A 296 0.10 32.76 25.36
N ASP A 297 -0.13 31.57 24.90
CA ASP A 297 -1.28 30.78 25.40
C ASP A 297 -0.98 29.29 25.54
N ARG A 298 -0.62 28.87 26.76
CA ARG A 298 -0.54 27.48 27.21
C ARG A 298 -1.92 26.90 27.48
N ARG A 299 -2.89 27.08 26.60
CA ARG A 299 -4.14 26.33 26.65
C ARG A 299 -4.03 25.15 25.72
N LEU A 300 -3.55 24.02 26.25
CA LEU A 300 -3.72 22.72 25.62
C LEU A 300 -5.16 22.59 25.08
N ALA A 301 -5.25 22.47 23.78
CA ALA A 301 -6.39 22.20 22.95
C ALA A 301 -7.73 21.94 23.62
N ARG A 302 -8.60 22.93 23.60
CA ARG A 302 -10.03 22.71 23.79
C ARG A 302 -10.52 21.78 22.66
N GLY A 303 -10.72 20.49 22.96
CA GLY A 303 -11.46 19.58 22.07
C GLY A 303 -10.82 18.23 21.71
N VAL A 304 -9.50 18.08 21.68
CA VAL A 304 -8.86 16.79 21.34
C VAL A 304 -8.35 16.11 22.60
N PRO A 305 -8.88 14.93 22.97
CA PRO A 305 -8.37 14.19 24.11
C PRO A 305 -6.91 13.79 23.93
N LEU A 306 -6.11 13.91 25.01
CA LEU A 306 -4.68 13.58 24.98
C LEU A 306 -4.44 12.15 24.48
N TYR A 307 -5.28 11.20 24.89
CA TYR A 307 -5.15 9.80 24.49
C TYR A 307 -5.32 9.60 22.96
N GLU A 308 -6.24 10.33 22.30
CA GLU A 308 -6.42 10.27 20.85
C GLU A 308 -5.22 10.90 20.12
N PHE A 309 -4.74 12.04 20.62
CA PHE A 309 -3.56 12.70 20.08
C PHE A 309 -2.31 11.83 20.21
N THR A 310 -2.15 11.15 21.37
CA THR A 310 -1.06 10.21 21.62
C THR A 310 -1.13 9.03 20.65
N ALA A 311 -2.32 8.44 20.42
CA ALA A 311 -2.47 7.37 19.44
C ALA A 311 -2.05 7.83 18.03
N GLY A 312 -2.43 9.04 17.62
CA GLY A 312 -1.99 9.64 16.36
C GLY A 312 -0.47 9.81 16.28
N LEU A 313 0.19 10.28 17.35
CA LEU A 313 1.65 10.41 17.39
C LEU A 313 2.35 9.04 17.35
N VAL A 314 1.86 8.07 18.11
CA VAL A 314 2.46 6.71 18.14
C VAL A 314 2.35 6.01 16.78
N ALA A 315 1.34 6.33 15.98
CA ALA A 315 1.25 5.82 14.61
C ALA A 315 2.43 6.27 13.71
N LEU A 316 3.14 7.37 14.05
CA LEU A 316 4.39 7.73 13.37
C LEU A 316 5.51 6.72 13.61
N LEU A 317 5.47 5.96 14.71
CA LEU A 317 6.48 4.95 15.03
C LEU A 317 6.28 3.63 14.27
N ILE A 318 5.20 3.46 13.52
CA ILE A 318 4.92 2.24 12.77
C ILE A 318 6.09 1.81 11.86
N PRO A 319 6.80 2.71 11.12
CA PRO A 319 7.99 2.33 10.37
C PRO A 319 9.09 1.72 11.25
N VAL A 320 9.39 2.33 12.40
CA VAL A 320 10.39 1.82 13.35
C VAL A 320 9.97 0.47 13.90
N LEU A 321 8.72 0.36 14.36
CA LEU A 321 8.16 -0.87 14.92
C LEU A 321 8.10 -1.99 13.87
N GLY A 322 7.79 -1.63 12.61
CA GLY A 322 7.75 -2.58 11.50
C GLY A 322 9.13 -3.15 11.20
N VAL A 323 10.14 -2.29 11.08
CA VAL A 323 11.53 -2.73 10.89
C VAL A 323 11.99 -3.58 12.08
N ALA A 324 11.74 -3.15 13.32
CA ALA A 324 12.10 -3.90 14.53
C ALA A 324 11.42 -5.27 14.56
N LEU A 325 10.13 -5.36 14.23
CA LEU A 325 9.40 -6.62 14.09
C LEU A 325 10.04 -7.53 13.02
N GLY A 326 10.44 -6.93 11.89
CA GLY A 326 11.18 -7.62 10.84
C GLY A 326 12.48 -8.20 11.33
N VAL A 327 13.31 -7.40 11.98
CA VAL A 327 14.64 -7.81 12.48
C VAL A 327 14.53 -8.89 13.57
N VAL A 328 13.57 -8.74 14.50
CA VAL A 328 13.51 -9.61 15.69
C VAL A 328 12.72 -10.90 15.45
N LEU A 329 11.63 -10.85 14.67
CA LEU A 329 10.69 -11.97 14.60
C LEU A 329 10.55 -12.59 13.21
N THR A 330 10.46 -11.79 12.15
CA THR A 330 10.06 -12.34 10.84
C THR A 330 11.23 -12.55 9.87
N GLY A 331 12.37 -11.92 10.09
CA GLY A 331 13.51 -11.89 9.16
C GLY A 331 13.27 -11.05 7.89
N VAL A 332 12.03 -10.61 7.65
CA VAL A 332 11.57 -10.01 6.38
C VAL A 332 10.92 -8.68 6.65
N PHE A 333 11.29 -7.65 5.89
CA PHE A 333 10.59 -6.37 5.92
C PHE A 333 10.65 -5.68 4.55
N VAL A 334 9.54 -5.07 4.15
CA VAL A 334 9.48 -4.22 2.95
C VAL A 334 8.82 -2.90 3.35
N PRO A 335 9.34 -1.74 2.92
CA PRO A 335 8.85 -0.42 3.34
C PRO A 335 7.33 -0.22 3.23
N ARG A 336 6.68 -0.82 2.24
CA ARG A 336 5.21 -0.78 2.05
C ARG A 336 4.42 -1.43 3.19
N TYR A 337 5.02 -2.27 4.03
CA TYR A 337 4.36 -2.89 5.19
C TYR A 337 4.03 -1.88 6.29
N ALA A 338 4.74 -0.76 6.31
CA ALA A 338 4.51 0.34 7.26
C ALA A 338 3.56 1.44 6.73
N ILE A 339 2.86 1.20 5.63
CA ILE A 339 2.04 2.22 4.94
C ILE A 339 0.94 2.83 5.83
N SER A 340 0.47 2.09 6.84
CA SER A 340 -0.52 2.58 7.81
C SER A 340 -0.03 3.78 8.64
N ALA A 341 1.28 4.07 8.68
CA ALA A 341 1.83 5.27 9.29
C ALA A 341 1.29 6.58 8.71
N VAL A 342 0.72 6.55 7.50
CA VAL A 342 0.15 7.74 6.84
C VAL A 342 -1.01 8.37 7.61
N LEU A 343 -1.68 7.61 8.49
CA LEU A 343 -2.73 8.16 9.34
C LEU A 343 -2.17 9.16 10.37
N ALA A 344 -0.93 8.99 10.79
CA ALA A 344 -0.32 9.89 11.77
C ALA A 344 -0.26 11.36 11.30
N PRO A 345 0.43 11.73 10.20
CA PRO A 345 0.42 13.10 9.73
C PRO A 345 -0.98 13.56 9.31
N SER A 346 -1.82 12.67 8.81
CA SER A 346 -3.20 12.99 8.40
C SER A 346 -4.07 13.44 9.57
N LEU A 347 -3.84 12.93 10.77
CA LEU A 347 -4.54 13.32 11.98
C LEU A 347 -3.80 14.43 12.75
N VAL A 348 -2.48 14.29 12.91
CA VAL A 348 -1.70 15.12 13.84
C VAL A 348 -1.40 16.49 13.25
N VAL A 349 -0.96 16.58 11.98
CA VAL A 349 -0.53 17.86 11.38
C VAL A 349 -1.66 18.88 11.34
N PRO A 350 -2.86 18.59 10.82
CA PRO A 350 -3.97 19.54 10.80
C PRO A 350 -4.41 19.95 12.20
N LEU A 351 -4.39 19.02 13.17
CA LEU A 351 -4.73 19.33 14.56
C LEU A 351 -3.72 20.26 15.23
N ILE A 352 -2.43 20.07 14.98
CA ILE A 352 -1.39 20.98 15.50
C ILE A 352 -1.59 22.39 14.94
N VAL A 353 -1.85 22.49 13.64
CA VAL A 353 -2.10 23.78 12.98
C VAL A 353 -3.34 24.44 13.56
N TRP A 354 -4.44 23.71 13.72
CA TRP A 354 -5.68 24.19 14.29
C TRP A 354 -5.54 24.63 15.77
N GLN A 355 -4.81 23.85 16.58
CA GLN A 355 -4.62 24.17 18.01
C GLN A 355 -3.80 25.44 18.26
N ARG A 356 -2.93 25.79 17.30
CA ARG A 356 -2.11 27.01 17.37
C ARG A 356 -2.80 28.27 16.83
N HIS A 357 -4.10 28.15 16.62
CA HIS A 357 -4.96 29.18 16.06
C HIS A 357 -5.09 30.39 17.00
N THR A 358 -4.23 31.38 16.87
CA THR A 358 -4.26 32.62 17.66
C THR A 358 -4.57 33.87 16.82
N ARG A 359 -4.60 33.76 15.49
CA ARG A 359 -4.80 34.87 14.53
C ARG A 359 -5.67 34.50 13.33
N GLY A 360 -6.96 34.16 13.58
CA GLY A 360 -7.98 34.15 12.54
C GLY A 360 -7.88 33.04 11.49
N GLY A 361 -7.32 31.83 11.78
CA GLY A 361 -7.40 30.67 10.90
C GLY A 361 -6.56 30.71 9.63
N VAL A 362 -5.73 31.72 9.43
CA VAL A 362 -4.93 31.88 8.19
C VAL A 362 -4.02 30.66 7.94
N ALA A 363 -3.39 30.12 8.98
CA ALA A 363 -2.48 28.97 8.83
C ALA A 363 -3.22 27.70 8.33
N GLU A 364 -4.46 27.48 8.79
CA GLU A 364 -5.30 26.37 8.34
C GLU A 364 -5.72 26.54 6.88
N LEU A 365 -6.13 27.76 6.50
CA LEU A 365 -6.49 28.07 5.10
C LEU A 365 -5.29 27.93 4.18
N LEU A 366 -4.10 28.40 4.60
CA LEU A 366 -2.87 28.24 3.83
C LEU A 366 -2.49 26.77 3.65
N LEU A 367 -2.57 25.97 4.72
CA LEU A 367 -2.32 24.52 4.63
C LEU A 367 -3.33 23.87 3.69
N CYS A 368 -4.61 24.10 3.87
CA CYS A 368 -5.67 23.52 3.04
C CYS A 368 -5.55 23.98 1.59
N GLY A 369 -5.35 25.27 1.34
CA GLY A 369 -5.17 25.84 0.01
C GLY A 369 -3.94 25.28 -0.70
N PHE A 370 -2.82 25.13 0.01
CA PHE A 370 -1.62 24.48 -0.51
C PHE A 370 -1.89 23.01 -0.90
N LEU A 371 -2.53 22.26 0.01
CA LEU A 371 -2.87 20.85 -0.27
C LEU A 371 -3.86 20.71 -1.44
N LEU A 372 -4.84 21.59 -1.56
CA LEU A 372 -5.78 21.61 -2.70
C LEU A 372 -5.04 21.96 -4.00
N PHE A 373 -4.17 22.94 -3.99
CA PHE A 373 -3.35 23.29 -5.15
C PHE A 373 -2.45 22.11 -5.56
N ALA A 374 -1.74 21.51 -4.61
CA ALA A 374 -0.90 20.35 -4.86
C ALA A 374 -1.72 19.16 -5.36
N PHE A 375 -2.92 18.94 -4.83
CA PHE A 375 -3.86 17.91 -5.29
C PHE A 375 -4.29 18.16 -6.73
N ALA A 376 -4.73 19.37 -7.07
CA ALA A 376 -5.11 19.74 -8.43
C ALA A 376 -3.94 19.56 -9.41
N ARG A 377 -2.72 19.96 -9.02
CA ARG A 377 -1.50 19.81 -9.83
C ARG A 377 -1.11 18.34 -10.03
N SER A 378 -1.27 17.50 -9.02
CA SER A 378 -0.93 16.07 -9.09
C SER A 378 -1.98 15.23 -9.81
N MET A 379 -3.25 15.52 -9.61
CA MET A 379 -4.37 14.74 -10.15
C MET A 379 -4.86 15.29 -11.50
N GLY A 380 -4.82 16.61 -11.69
CA GLY A 380 -5.32 17.28 -12.88
C GLY A 380 -4.78 16.71 -14.19
N PRO A 381 -3.45 16.60 -14.39
CA PRO A 381 -2.90 16.02 -15.61
C PRO A 381 -3.42 14.61 -15.89
N SER A 382 -3.54 13.77 -14.86
CA SER A 382 -4.02 12.39 -15.01
C SER A 382 -5.50 12.33 -15.41
N LEU A 383 -6.30 13.30 -14.97
CA LEU A 383 -7.73 13.38 -15.33
C LEU A 383 -7.93 13.98 -16.73
N LEU A 384 -7.09 14.95 -17.11
CA LEU A 384 -7.19 15.64 -18.39
C LEU A 384 -6.57 14.84 -19.54
N SER A 385 -5.39 14.24 -19.35
CA SER A 385 -4.64 13.54 -20.39
C SER A 385 -5.07 12.08 -20.61
N ARG A 386 -5.97 11.55 -19.79
CA ARG A 386 -6.48 10.17 -19.85
C ARG A 386 -5.34 9.17 -20.09
N PRO A 387 -4.64 8.72 -19.04
CA PRO A 387 -3.51 7.81 -19.20
C PRO A 387 -3.91 6.60 -20.04
N VAL A 388 -3.12 6.32 -21.07
CA VAL A 388 -3.37 5.21 -22.00
C VAL A 388 -2.86 3.92 -21.37
N PHE A 389 -3.66 2.87 -21.47
CA PHE A 389 -3.23 1.53 -21.13
C PHE A 389 -2.16 1.06 -22.14
N VAL A 390 -1.00 0.70 -21.64
CA VAL A 390 0.08 0.11 -22.44
C VAL A 390 0.11 -1.39 -22.15
N ASP A 391 -0.25 -2.18 -23.15
CA ASP A 391 -0.23 -3.63 -23.05
C ASP A 391 1.21 -4.15 -22.96
N PRO A 392 1.58 -4.88 -21.87
CA PRO A 392 2.93 -5.38 -21.69
C PRO A 392 3.38 -6.36 -22.78
N TYR A 393 2.49 -7.21 -23.30
CA TYR A 393 2.80 -8.14 -24.38
C TYR A 393 3.00 -7.39 -25.70
N LEU A 394 2.10 -6.44 -26.03
CA LEU A 394 2.23 -5.64 -27.26
C LEU A 394 3.45 -4.70 -27.26
N SER A 395 4.04 -4.45 -26.10
CA SER A 395 5.29 -3.69 -25.98
C SER A 395 6.55 -4.50 -26.28
N LYS A 396 6.41 -5.81 -26.61
CA LYS A 396 7.52 -6.75 -26.83
C LYS A 396 7.44 -7.42 -28.21
N PRO A 397 7.83 -6.71 -29.31
CA PRO A 397 7.69 -7.19 -30.68
C PRO A 397 8.49 -8.46 -30.98
N LEU A 398 9.66 -8.66 -30.37
CA LEU A 398 10.44 -9.89 -30.57
C LEU A 398 9.76 -11.11 -29.95
N LEU A 399 9.21 -10.94 -28.74
CA LEU A 399 8.41 -11.99 -28.10
C LEU A 399 7.19 -12.32 -28.96
N GLN A 400 6.46 -11.31 -29.44
CA GLN A 400 5.29 -11.50 -30.29
C GLN A 400 5.64 -12.30 -31.56
N SER A 401 6.67 -11.88 -32.28
CA SER A 401 7.15 -12.57 -33.48
C SER A 401 7.50 -14.02 -33.20
N ALA A 402 8.27 -14.30 -32.16
CA ALA A 402 8.67 -15.65 -31.78
C ALA A 402 7.47 -16.54 -31.44
N VAL A 403 6.51 -16.04 -30.69
CA VAL A 403 5.34 -16.79 -30.24
C VAL A 403 4.35 -17.03 -31.39
N THR A 404 4.15 -16.06 -32.30
CA THR A 404 3.25 -16.21 -33.45
C THR A 404 3.77 -17.19 -34.49
N THR A 405 5.10 -17.28 -34.70
CA THR A 405 5.72 -18.26 -35.63
C THR A 405 5.67 -19.71 -35.13
N GLY A 406 5.04 -19.98 -33.99
CA GLY A 406 4.85 -21.35 -33.49
C GLY A 406 5.92 -21.83 -32.52
N ALA A 407 6.97 -21.05 -32.27
CA ALA A 407 8.04 -21.44 -31.39
C ALA A 407 7.66 -21.27 -29.90
N GLY A 408 8.03 -22.27 -29.09
CA GLY A 408 8.05 -22.10 -27.63
C GLY A 408 9.17 -21.16 -27.21
N VAL A 409 8.90 -20.27 -26.25
CA VAL A 409 9.85 -19.28 -25.76
C VAL A 409 9.94 -19.35 -24.25
N ILE A 410 11.16 -19.44 -23.73
CA ILE A 410 11.44 -19.38 -22.30
C ILE A 410 11.69 -17.92 -21.89
N SER A 411 10.96 -17.42 -20.92
CA SER A 411 11.25 -16.10 -20.32
C SER A 411 12.40 -16.22 -19.33
N SER A 412 13.45 -15.42 -19.49
CA SER A 412 14.57 -15.38 -18.53
C SER A 412 14.28 -14.54 -17.30
N SER A 413 13.32 -13.62 -17.39
CA SER A 413 12.97 -12.71 -16.27
C SER A 413 11.83 -13.27 -15.44
N SER A 414 12.12 -13.61 -14.20
CA SER A 414 11.13 -14.10 -13.24
C SER A 414 10.01 -13.09 -12.95
N LEU A 415 10.33 -11.81 -12.83
CA LEU A 415 9.34 -10.76 -12.54
C LEU A 415 8.44 -10.42 -13.75
N GLN A 416 8.98 -10.48 -14.97
CA GLN A 416 8.21 -10.10 -16.16
C GLN A 416 7.42 -11.26 -16.74
N PHE A 417 7.86 -12.52 -16.52
CA PHE A 417 7.20 -13.70 -17.09
C PHE A 417 5.68 -13.70 -16.87
N LEU A 418 5.26 -13.58 -15.60
CA LEU A 418 3.84 -13.69 -15.26
C LEU A 418 3.01 -12.56 -15.88
N GLN A 419 3.58 -11.36 -15.99
CA GLN A 419 2.93 -10.23 -16.65
C GLN A 419 2.81 -10.46 -18.16
N LEU A 420 3.87 -10.86 -18.83
CA LEU A 420 3.87 -11.15 -20.26
C LEU A 420 2.92 -12.30 -20.58
N TRP A 421 2.96 -13.39 -19.81
CA TRP A 421 2.03 -14.50 -19.95
C TRP A 421 0.57 -14.08 -19.77
N TYR A 422 0.26 -13.26 -18.77
CA TYR A 422 -1.10 -12.84 -18.48
C TYR A 422 -1.73 -12.05 -19.63
N TYR A 423 -0.96 -11.15 -20.25
CA TYR A 423 -1.42 -10.31 -21.37
C TYR A 423 -1.29 -10.97 -22.74
N THR A 424 -0.60 -12.09 -22.86
CA THR A 424 -0.54 -12.87 -24.10
C THR A 424 -1.92 -13.42 -24.46
N PRO A 425 -2.32 -13.38 -25.76
CA PRO A 425 -3.57 -13.99 -26.22
C PRO A 425 -3.71 -15.46 -25.76
N ASN A 426 -4.92 -15.87 -25.37
CA ASN A 426 -5.14 -17.19 -24.76
C ASN A 426 -4.66 -18.36 -25.65
N SER A 427 -4.79 -18.24 -26.96
CA SER A 427 -4.30 -19.25 -27.93
C SER A 427 -2.77 -19.41 -27.97
N LEU A 428 -2.05 -18.42 -27.45
CA LEU A 428 -0.58 -18.37 -27.48
C LEU A 428 0.06 -18.54 -26.09
N LYS A 429 -0.71 -18.48 -25.01
CA LYS A 429 -0.21 -18.54 -23.63
C LYS A 429 0.65 -19.78 -23.33
N GLY A 430 0.33 -20.92 -23.90
CA GLY A 430 1.10 -22.16 -23.74
C GLY A 430 2.49 -22.13 -24.37
N ARG A 431 2.78 -21.13 -25.23
CA ARG A 431 4.08 -20.97 -25.90
C ARG A 431 5.08 -20.16 -25.11
N ILE A 432 4.65 -19.43 -24.07
CA ILE A 432 5.54 -18.69 -23.17
C ILE A 432 5.66 -19.49 -21.89
N ARG A 433 6.88 -19.88 -21.52
CA ARG A 433 7.17 -20.71 -20.35
C ARG A 433 8.18 -20.04 -19.45
N TYR A 434 8.19 -20.44 -18.20
CA TYR A 434 9.23 -20.10 -17.23
C TYR A 434 9.88 -21.38 -16.70
N LEU A 435 11.20 -21.39 -16.61
CA LEU A 435 11.94 -22.47 -15.97
C LEU A 435 12.23 -22.05 -14.52
N ALA A 436 11.73 -22.84 -13.57
CA ALA A 436 11.92 -22.56 -12.15
C ALA A 436 13.04 -23.46 -11.58
N ASP A 437 13.94 -22.83 -10.81
CA ASP A 437 15.01 -23.51 -10.11
C ASP A 437 15.40 -22.75 -8.85
N VAL A 438 15.04 -23.31 -7.70
CA VAL A 438 15.26 -22.71 -6.38
C VAL A 438 16.75 -22.55 -6.05
N GLU A 439 17.58 -23.53 -6.43
CA GLU A 439 19.01 -23.52 -6.11
C GLU A 439 19.75 -22.48 -6.96
N ASN A 440 19.55 -22.51 -8.28
CA ASN A 440 20.14 -21.55 -9.19
C ASN A 440 19.63 -20.12 -8.94
N ALA A 441 18.34 -19.93 -8.60
CA ALA A 441 17.82 -18.63 -8.22
C ALA A 441 18.51 -18.09 -6.95
N ARG A 442 18.67 -18.91 -5.91
CA ARG A 442 19.39 -18.52 -4.69
C ARG A 442 20.85 -18.18 -4.98
N ARG A 443 21.51 -19.00 -5.78
CA ARG A 443 22.94 -18.85 -6.11
C ARG A 443 23.22 -17.57 -6.92
N PHE A 444 22.44 -17.31 -7.96
CA PHE A 444 22.71 -16.22 -8.90
C PHE A 444 21.98 -14.93 -8.58
N MET A 445 20.83 -14.99 -7.87
CA MET A 445 19.99 -13.83 -7.57
C MET A 445 19.95 -13.50 -6.06
N ALA A 446 20.61 -14.29 -5.22
CA ALA A 446 20.58 -14.20 -3.75
C ALA A 446 19.16 -14.34 -3.15
N SER A 447 18.18 -14.78 -3.94
CA SER A 447 16.80 -15.02 -3.50
C SER A 447 16.13 -16.05 -4.40
N ASP A 448 15.35 -16.94 -3.78
CA ASP A 448 14.57 -17.96 -4.47
C ASP A 448 13.05 -17.75 -4.33
N THR A 449 12.63 -16.64 -3.75
CA THR A 449 11.22 -16.35 -3.42
C THR A 449 10.28 -16.52 -4.61
N ILE A 450 10.70 -16.04 -5.80
CA ILE A 450 9.85 -16.09 -6.99
C ILE A 450 9.77 -17.51 -7.53
N ASP A 451 10.91 -18.21 -7.60
CA ASP A 451 10.96 -19.59 -8.12
C ASP A 451 10.18 -20.56 -7.23
N ARG A 452 10.27 -20.43 -5.90
CA ARG A 452 9.40 -21.17 -4.96
C ARG A 452 7.93 -20.84 -5.16
N GLY A 453 7.60 -19.56 -5.28
CA GLY A 453 6.24 -19.10 -5.54
C GLY A 453 5.70 -19.67 -6.86
N TYR A 454 6.51 -19.71 -7.90
CA TYR A 454 6.14 -20.28 -9.21
C TYR A 454 5.92 -21.80 -9.16
N LEU A 455 6.77 -22.53 -8.45
CA LEU A 455 6.55 -23.96 -8.24
C LEU A 455 5.29 -24.25 -7.43
N ALA A 456 4.97 -23.40 -6.44
CA ALA A 456 3.71 -23.50 -5.71
C ALA A 456 2.51 -23.14 -6.62
N LEU A 457 2.61 -22.06 -7.40
CA LEU A 457 1.58 -21.62 -8.35
C LEU A 457 1.28 -22.69 -9.41
N HIS A 458 2.29 -23.37 -9.94
CA HIS A 458 2.14 -24.44 -10.93
C HIS A 458 1.28 -25.59 -10.43
N ARG A 459 1.35 -25.94 -9.13
CA ARG A 459 0.52 -27.01 -8.54
C ARG A 459 -0.98 -26.70 -8.56
N TRP A 460 -1.36 -25.42 -8.58
CA TRP A 460 -2.73 -24.95 -8.43
C TRP A 460 -3.31 -24.31 -9.69
N THR A 461 -2.48 -24.07 -10.71
CA THR A 461 -2.88 -23.37 -11.94
C THR A 461 -2.26 -24.05 -13.17
N THR A 462 -2.74 -23.66 -14.35
CA THR A 462 -2.21 -24.11 -15.64
C THR A 462 -1.15 -23.16 -16.21
N VAL A 463 -0.57 -22.29 -15.40
CA VAL A 463 0.53 -21.40 -15.84
C VAL A 463 1.73 -22.26 -16.25
N PRO A 464 2.32 -22.05 -17.44
CA PRO A 464 3.38 -22.90 -17.97
C PRO A 464 4.72 -22.64 -17.26
N ILE A 465 4.90 -23.31 -16.14
CA ILE A 465 6.12 -23.28 -15.32
C ILE A 465 6.65 -24.71 -15.28
N GLU A 466 7.92 -24.89 -15.56
CA GLU A 466 8.57 -26.20 -15.53
C GLU A 466 9.84 -26.15 -14.68
N PRO A 467 10.19 -27.22 -13.94
CA PRO A 467 11.51 -27.34 -13.32
C PRO A 467 12.62 -27.33 -14.39
N TYR A 468 13.67 -26.55 -14.14
CA TYR A 468 14.77 -26.40 -15.10
C TYR A 468 15.38 -27.74 -15.52
N GLU A 469 15.73 -28.60 -14.58
CA GLU A 469 16.35 -29.90 -14.85
C GLU A 469 15.47 -30.80 -15.74
N SER A 470 14.17 -30.85 -15.48
CA SER A 470 13.21 -31.61 -16.28
C SER A 470 13.15 -31.10 -17.72
N PHE A 471 13.19 -29.78 -17.91
CA PHE A 471 13.14 -29.16 -19.23
C PHE A 471 14.39 -29.46 -20.04
N VAL A 472 15.59 -29.24 -19.47
CA VAL A 472 16.87 -29.41 -20.19
C VAL A 472 17.20 -30.86 -20.49
N ALA A 473 16.64 -31.83 -19.75
CA ALA A 473 16.74 -33.23 -20.04
C ALA A 473 16.10 -33.61 -21.38
N GLY A 474 15.03 -32.91 -21.76
CA GLY A 474 14.30 -33.18 -23.03
C GLY A 474 14.56 -32.16 -24.14
N HIS A 475 15.25 -31.08 -23.90
CA HIS A 475 15.41 -29.98 -24.83
C HIS A 475 16.87 -29.54 -24.94
N ARG A 476 17.53 -29.88 -26.07
CA ARG A 476 18.92 -29.45 -26.31
C ARG A 476 19.01 -28.08 -26.99
N GLU A 477 17.95 -27.67 -27.67
CA GLU A 477 17.85 -26.35 -28.33
C GLU A 477 16.51 -25.71 -27.97
N PHE A 478 16.54 -24.42 -27.59
CA PHE A 478 15.35 -23.65 -27.25
C PHE A 478 15.57 -22.14 -27.38
N ARG A 479 14.46 -21.41 -27.49
CA ARG A 479 14.51 -19.94 -27.55
C ARG A 479 14.34 -19.31 -26.17
N VAL A 480 15.14 -18.28 -25.89
CA VAL A 480 15.07 -17.50 -24.65
C VAL A 480 14.74 -16.06 -24.99
N HIS A 481 13.65 -15.54 -24.41
CA HIS A 481 13.34 -14.13 -24.41
C HIS A 481 13.93 -13.50 -23.14
N GLU A 482 14.89 -12.59 -23.35
CA GLU A 482 15.53 -11.82 -22.30
C GLU A 482 14.89 -10.42 -22.23
N ALA A 483 14.26 -10.10 -21.10
CA ALA A 483 13.68 -8.81 -20.82
C ALA A 483 13.81 -8.50 -19.32
N GLY A 484 15.02 -8.21 -18.88
CA GLY A 484 15.37 -7.96 -17.48
C GLY A 484 16.26 -9.02 -16.86
N SER A 485 16.51 -8.93 -15.58
CA SER A 485 17.42 -9.84 -14.86
C SER A 485 16.76 -11.17 -14.52
N GLY A 486 17.57 -12.25 -14.55
CA GLY A 486 17.18 -13.59 -14.15
C GLY A 486 18.43 -14.47 -13.97
N TRP A 487 18.26 -15.61 -13.34
CA TRP A 487 19.36 -16.56 -13.09
C TRP A 487 19.69 -17.41 -14.34
N LEU A 488 18.70 -17.65 -15.23
CA LEU A 488 18.81 -18.61 -16.32
C LEU A 488 20.01 -18.33 -17.25
N LEU A 489 20.19 -17.10 -17.71
CA LEU A 489 21.28 -16.77 -18.61
C LEU A 489 22.65 -16.96 -17.96
N ARG A 490 22.78 -16.68 -16.67
CA ARG A 490 24.03 -16.91 -15.90
C ARG A 490 24.33 -18.41 -15.80
N LYS A 491 23.30 -19.24 -15.59
CA LYS A 491 23.43 -20.70 -15.58
C LYS A 491 23.84 -21.23 -16.95
N LEU A 492 23.25 -20.73 -18.01
CA LEU A 492 23.61 -21.10 -19.38
C LEU A 492 25.06 -20.72 -19.75
N ASP A 493 25.54 -19.55 -19.26
CA ASP A 493 26.94 -19.17 -19.40
C ASP A 493 27.88 -20.12 -18.66
N GLU A 494 27.53 -20.48 -17.42
CA GLU A 494 28.31 -21.39 -16.58
C GLU A 494 28.51 -22.77 -17.23
N ILE A 495 27.46 -23.30 -17.85
CA ILE A 495 27.54 -24.63 -18.50
C ILE A 495 28.09 -24.58 -19.92
N GLY A 496 28.52 -23.42 -20.42
CA GLY A 496 29.09 -23.24 -21.74
C GLY A 496 28.07 -23.41 -22.91
N ALA A 497 26.78 -23.09 -22.64
CA ALA A 497 25.76 -23.14 -23.70
C ALA A 497 26.02 -22.05 -24.75
N SER A 498 25.91 -22.43 -26.03
CA SER A 498 25.99 -21.47 -27.12
C SER A 498 24.71 -20.62 -27.19
N LYS A 499 24.87 -19.33 -27.50
CA LYS A 499 23.75 -18.38 -27.57
C LYS A 499 23.86 -17.58 -28.85
N MET A 500 22.97 -17.83 -29.80
CA MET A 500 22.89 -17.08 -31.05
C MET A 500 21.80 -16.00 -30.92
N ASP A 501 22.13 -14.77 -31.24
CA ASP A 501 21.22 -13.63 -31.23
C ASP A 501 20.26 -13.73 -32.42
N LEU A 502 18.97 -13.90 -32.16
CA LEU A 502 17.91 -13.90 -33.17
C LEU A 502 17.33 -12.50 -33.41
N GLY A 503 17.54 -11.57 -32.46
CA GLY A 503 17.11 -10.19 -32.57
C GLY A 503 17.25 -9.40 -31.27
N ARG A 504 17.37 -8.07 -31.41
CA ARG A 504 17.42 -7.11 -30.30
C ARG A 504 16.42 -5.99 -30.52
N GLY A 505 15.73 -5.63 -29.46
CA GLY A 505 14.78 -4.52 -29.41
C GLY A 505 14.94 -3.69 -28.14
N PRO A 506 14.21 -2.58 -28.00
CA PRO A 506 14.26 -1.75 -26.79
C PRO A 506 13.83 -2.55 -25.55
N GLY A 507 14.80 -2.87 -24.67
CA GLY A 507 14.57 -3.60 -23.43
C GLY A 507 14.15 -5.06 -23.62
N GLU A 508 14.50 -5.70 -24.75
CA GLU A 508 14.34 -7.12 -24.99
C GLU A 508 15.38 -7.68 -25.95
N ARG A 509 15.67 -8.97 -25.84
CA ARG A 509 16.50 -9.74 -26.75
C ARG A 509 15.93 -11.13 -26.92
N LEU A 510 16.02 -11.69 -28.13
CA LEU A 510 15.62 -13.07 -28.41
C LEU A 510 16.87 -13.87 -28.77
N LEU A 511 17.09 -14.97 -28.07
CA LEU A 511 18.24 -15.86 -28.23
C LEU A 511 17.79 -17.25 -28.64
N LEU A 512 18.56 -17.90 -29.52
CA LEU A 512 18.57 -19.35 -29.69
C LEU A 512 19.70 -19.90 -28.81
N VAL A 513 19.35 -20.81 -27.92
CA VAL A 513 20.27 -21.46 -26.98
C VAL A 513 20.45 -22.90 -27.40
N GLN A 514 21.71 -23.35 -27.47
CA GLN A 514 22.07 -24.75 -27.65
C GLN A 514 22.91 -25.21 -26.45
N LEU A 515 22.45 -26.24 -25.77
CA LEU A 515 23.16 -26.83 -24.64
C LEU A 515 24.39 -27.63 -25.16
N PRO A 516 25.50 -27.66 -24.40
CA PRO A 516 26.64 -28.49 -24.77
C PRO A 516 26.24 -29.96 -24.88
N GLY A 517 26.85 -30.69 -25.80
CA GLY A 517 26.74 -32.13 -25.86
C GLY A 517 27.18 -32.79 -24.57
N GLU A 518 26.64 -33.95 -24.22
CA GLU A 518 27.22 -34.74 -23.13
C GLU A 518 28.70 -35.00 -23.44
N PRO A 519 29.61 -34.82 -22.47
CA PRO A 519 30.97 -35.27 -22.65
C PRO A 519 30.93 -36.76 -23.01
N PRO A 520 31.71 -37.23 -24.01
CA PRO A 520 31.73 -38.65 -24.34
C PRO A 520 32.02 -39.44 -23.07
N ASN A 521 31.15 -40.39 -22.75
CA ASN A 521 31.35 -41.29 -21.60
C ASN A 521 32.80 -41.80 -21.63
N ARG A 522 33.60 -41.32 -20.65
CA ARG A 522 34.91 -41.86 -20.39
C ARG A 522 34.80 -43.11 -19.52
#